data_dfa03fa3bf377eb3de1e5f78279a2913
#
_entry.id   dfa03fa3bf377eb3de1e5f78279a2913
#
_cell.length_a   1.000
_cell.length_b   1.000
_cell.length_c   1.000
_cell.angle_alpha   90.00
_cell.angle_beta   90.00
_cell.angle_gamma   90.00
#
_symmetry.space_group_name_H-M   'P 1'
#
loop_
_entity.id
_entity.type
_entity.pdbx_description
1 polymer ?
#
loop_
_entity_poly.entity_id
_entity_poly.type
_entity_poly.pdbx_seq_one_letter_code
_entity_poly.pdbx_strand_id
1 'polypeptide(L)'
;MIILITGASHTGKTTLAQKMLKKYNYPYLSIDHLKMGLIRSKNTDLTPLSDDNELTEYLWPIVLEIIKTAIENKQNLIVEGCYIPFDWDKDFAEDYLQNIKYYCLVMSEEYIKN
;
A
#
# COMPACT_ATOMS: atom_id res chain seq x y z
N MET A 1 2.56 11.79 8.95
CA MET A 1 2.64 11.76 7.47
C MET A 1 2.62 10.33 6.98
N ILE A 2 1.73 10.03 6.09
CA ILE A 2 1.62 8.71 5.47
C ILE A 2 2.19 8.83 4.06
N ILE A 3 3.04 7.89 3.67
CA ILE A 3 3.54 7.77 2.29
C ILE A 3 2.94 6.50 1.72
N LEU A 4 2.05 6.66 0.75
CA LEU A 4 1.33 5.56 0.11
C LEU A 4 1.94 5.30 -1.26
N ILE A 5 2.46 4.09 -1.47
CA ILE A 5 3.14 3.73 -2.72
C ILE A 5 2.42 2.56 -3.36
N THR A 6 1.94 2.75 -4.58
CA THR A 6 1.26 1.71 -5.34
C THR A 6 1.87 1.59 -6.74
N GLY A 7 1.43 0.60 -7.47
CA GLY A 7 1.86 0.33 -8.84
C GLY A 7 1.75 -1.15 -9.14
N ALA A 8 1.87 -1.51 -10.40
CA ALA A 8 1.87 -2.90 -10.81
C ALA A 8 3.16 -3.61 -10.34
N SER A 9 3.16 -4.93 -10.39
CA SER A 9 4.36 -5.72 -10.08
C SER A 9 5.53 -5.28 -10.98
N HIS A 10 6.73 -5.34 -10.44
CA HIS A 10 7.98 -5.02 -11.16
C HIS A 10 8.10 -3.54 -11.57
N THR A 11 7.41 -2.63 -10.88
CA THR A 11 7.55 -1.19 -11.15
C THR A 11 8.54 -0.50 -10.20
N GLY A 12 9.14 -1.22 -9.25
CA GLY A 12 10.10 -0.63 -8.32
C GLY A 12 9.48 -0.09 -7.04
N LYS A 13 8.24 -0.49 -6.69
CA LYS A 13 7.57 -0.06 -5.45
C LYS A 13 8.42 -0.32 -4.22
N THR A 14 8.93 -1.54 -4.11
CA THR A 14 9.73 -1.93 -2.94
C THR A 14 11.02 -1.13 -2.88
N THR A 15 11.67 -0.91 -4.02
CA THR A 15 12.87 -0.10 -4.09
C THR A 15 12.62 1.33 -3.62
N LEU A 16 11.52 1.94 -4.08
CA LEU A 16 11.15 3.29 -3.66
C LEU A 16 10.83 3.32 -2.17
N ALA A 17 10.08 2.34 -1.68
CA ALA A 17 9.72 2.26 -0.26
C ALA A 17 10.98 2.15 0.61
N GLN A 18 11.98 1.37 0.20
CA GLN A 18 13.23 1.24 0.93
C GLN A 18 14.01 2.56 0.94
N LYS A 19 14.02 3.29 -0.17
CA LYS A 19 14.66 4.61 -0.22
C LYS A 19 13.96 5.59 0.71
N MET A 20 12.63 5.57 0.75
CA MET A 20 11.86 6.44 1.63
C MET A 20 12.08 6.09 3.10
N LEU A 21 12.18 4.79 3.40
CA LEU A 21 12.49 4.32 4.75
C LEU A 21 13.83 4.89 5.23
N LYS A 22 14.86 4.83 4.40
CA LYS A 22 16.17 5.36 4.72
C LYS A 22 16.15 6.89 4.88
N LYS A 23 15.42 7.58 4.00
CA LYS A 23 15.36 9.04 3.99
C LYS A 23 14.61 9.60 5.19
N TYR A 24 13.45 9.04 5.49
CA TYR A 24 12.55 9.56 6.53
C TYR A 24 12.60 8.78 7.84
N ASN A 25 13.14 7.57 7.81
CA ASN A 25 13.18 6.67 8.97
C ASN A 25 11.76 6.40 9.52
N TYR A 26 10.78 6.28 8.64
CA TYR A 26 9.39 5.98 8.99
C TYR A 26 9.20 4.47 9.06
N PRO A 27 8.29 3.96 9.92
CA PRO A 27 7.89 2.56 9.86
C PRO A 27 7.33 2.19 8.49
N TYR A 28 7.47 0.93 8.13
CA TYR A 28 7.14 0.43 6.79
C TYR A 28 6.15 -0.72 6.89
N LEU A 29 5.04 -0.63 6.16
CA LEU A 29 4.05 -1.69 6.04
C LEU A 29 3.98 -2.15 4.58
N SER A 30 4.32 -3.43 4.34
CA SER A 30 4.10 -4.06 3.05
C SER A 30 2.72 -4.73 3.06
N ILE A 31 1.86 -4.33 2.13
CA ILE A 31 0.52 -4.94 2.02
C ILE A 31 0.66 -6.41 1.63
N ASP A 32 1.70 -6.76 0.88
CA ASP A 32 1.96 -8.16 0.52
C ASP A 32 2.28 -9.01 1.75
N HIS A 33 3.04 -8.48 2.70
CA HIS A 33 3.31 -9.19 3.95
C HIS A 33 2.04 -9.35 4.78
N LEU A 34 1.19 -8.34 4.82
CA LEU A 34 -0.11 -8.41 5.49
C LEU A 34 -0.97 -9.50 4.84
N LYS A 35 -1.01 -9.52 3.52
CA LYS A 35 -1.73 -10.54 2.75
C LYS A 35 -1.27 -11.94 3.15
N MET A 36 0.02 -12.19 3.10
CA MET A 36 0.57 -13.49 3.42
C MET A 36 0.34 -13.89 4.88
N GLY A 37 0.42 -12.92 5.79
CA GLY A 37 0.13 -13.16 7.20
C GLY A 37 -1.30 -13.63 7.43
N LEU A 38 -2.26 -12.96 6.79
CA LEU A 38 -3.67 -13.31 6.91
C LEU A 38 -3.99 -14.68 6.29
N ILE A 39 -3.40 -14.96 5.12
CA ILE A 39 -3.60 -16.24 4.43
C ILE A 39 -3.00 -17.39 5.24
N ARG A 40 -1.75 -17.25 5.67
CA ARG A 40 -1.04 -18.33 6.39
C ARG A 40 -1.61 -18.58 7.77
N SER A 41 -2.18 -17.55 8.41
CA SER A 41 -2.82 -17.71 9.72
C SER A 41 -4.26 -18.20 9.62
N LYS A 42 -4.75 -18.47 8.40
CA LYS A 42 -6.08 -18.99 8.11
C LYS A 42 -7.21 -18.06 8.53
N ASN A 43 -6.98 -16.75 8.45
CA ASN A 43 -8.01 -15.74 8.71
C ASN A 43 -8.83 -15.42 7.48
N THR A 44 -8.55 -16.05 6.35
CA THR A 44 -9.31 -15.90 5.11
C THR A 44 -9.20 -17.18 4.30
N ASP A 45 -10.21 -17.43 3.45
CA ASP A 45 -10.18 -18.53 2.49
C ASP A 45 -9.48 -18.14 1.18
N LEU A 46 -9.10 -16.88 1.03
CA LEU A 46 -8.35 -16.43 -0.14
C LEU A 46 -6.95 -17.05 -0.14
N THR A 47 -6.36 -17.15 -1.33
CA THR A 47 -5.03 -17.71 -1.52
C THR A 47 -4.18 -16.71 -2.32
N PRO A 48 -2.86 -16.89 -2.41
CA PRO A 48 -2.03 -16.03 -3.27
C PRO A 48 -2.42 -16.06 -4.73
N LEU A 49 -3.17 -17.09 -5.15
CA LEU A 49 -3.65 -17.23 -6.53
C LEU A 49 -5.04 -16.65 -6.73
N SER A 50 -5.66 -16.12 -5.69
CA SER A 50 -6.96 -15.48 -5.81
C SER A 50 -6.88 -14.25 -6.70
N ASP A 51 -8.00 -13.89 -7.32
CA ASP A 51 -8.09 -12.73 -8.18
C ASP A 51 -7.68 -11.45 -7.44
N ASP A 52 -6.95 -10.56 -8.11
CA ASP A 52 -6.47 -9.31 -7.52
C ASP A 52 -7.62 -8.44 -7.02
N ASN A 53 -8.77 -8.46 -7.68
CA ASN A 53 -9.93 -7.71 -7.21
C ASN A 53 -10.46 -8.24 -5.88
N GLU A 54 -10.49 -9.56 -5.72
CA GLU A 54 -10.92 -10.18 -4.47
C GLU A 54 -9.94 -9.87 -3.34
N LEU A 55 -8.65 -9.92 -3.63
CA LEU A 55 -7.61 -9.59 -2.66
C LEU A 55 -7.69 -8.12 -2.26
N THR A 56 -7.90 -7.24 -3.22
CA THR A 56 -8.03 -5.81 -2.94
C THR A 56 -9.26 -5.53 -2.08
N GLU A 57 -10.42 -6.13 -2.41
CA GLU A 57 -11.64 -5.97 -1.63
C GLU A 57 -11.49 -6.44 -0.19
N TYR A 58 -10.67 -7.46 0.03
CA TYR A 58 -10.42 -7.98 1.36
C TYR A 58 -9.40 -7.16 2.13
N LEU A 59 -8.31 -6.77 1.47
CA LEU A 59 -7.15 -6.15 2.11
C LEU A 59 -7.30 -4.64 2.31
N TRP A 60 -7.87 -3.95 1.32
CA TRP A 60 -7.93 -2.49 1.36
C TRP A 60 -8.68 -1.95 2.58
N PRO A 61 -9.86 -2.49 2.96
CA PRO A 61 -10.52 -2.00 4.18
C PRO A 61 -9.66 -2.12 5.43
N ILE A 62 -8.83 -3.17 5.51
CA ILE A 62 -7.92 -3.36 6.64
C ILE A 62 -6.82 -2.30 6.62
N VAL A 63 -6.19 -2.11 5.46
CA VAL A 63 -5.12 -1.13 5.28
C VAL A 63 -5.65 0.28 5.52
N LEU A 64 -6.86 0.57 5.04
CA LEU A 64 -7.53 1.86 5.22
C LEU A 64 -7.63 2.23 6.70
N GLU A 65 -8.09 1.29 7.54
CA GLU A 65 -8.23 1.53 8.96
C GLU A 65 -6.88 1.66 9.67
N ILE A 66 -5.87 0.93 9.22
CA ILE A 66 -4.50 1.07 9.73
C ILE A 66 -3.97 2.49 9.45
N ILE A 67 -4.18 2.98 8.23
CA ILE A 67 -3.75 4.33 7.84
C ILE A 67 -4.47 5.39 8.66
N LYS A 68 -5.80 5.27 8.81
CA LYS A 68 -6.58 6.20 9.62
C LYS A 68 -6.11 6.23 11.06
N THR A 69 -5.84 5.06 11.63
CA THR A 69 -5.35 4.94 13.01
C THR A 69 -4.00 5.64 13.16
N ALA A 70 -3.09 5.44 12.20
CA ALA A 70 -1.78 6.10 12.24
C ALA A 70 -1.92 7.62 12.17
N ILE A 71 -2.80 8.13 11.31
CA ILE A 71 -3.04 9.58 11.19
C ILE A 71 -3.62 10.14 12.49
N GLU A 72 -4.62 9.47 13.07
CA GLU A 72 -5.26 9.89 14.31
C GLU A 72 -4.28 9.95 15.47
N ASN A 73 -3.30 9.06 15.47
CA ASN A 73 -2.25 9.00 16.49
C ASN A 73 -1.03 9.86 16.13
N LYS A 74 -1.11 10.63 15.05
CA LYS A 74 -0.02 11.49 14.58
C LYS A 74 1.26 10.72 14.32
N GLN A 75 1.13 9.50 13.81
CA GLN A 75 2.26 8.63 13.49
C GLN A 75 2.61 8.71 12.02
N ASN A 76 3.88 8.42 11.71
CA ASN A 76 4.37 8.35 10.35
C ASN A 76 4.38 6.89 9.90
N LEU A 77 4.06 6.63 8.62
CA LEU A 77 4.00 5.27 8.11
C LEU A 77 4.20 5.28 6.60
N ILE A 78 5.01 4.34 6.11
CA ILE A 78 5.14 4.07 4.67
C ILE A 78 4.31 2.82 4.39
N VAL A 79 3.35 2.91 3.45
CA VAL A 79 2.49 1.79 3.06
C VAL A 79 2.72 1.52 1.58
N GLU A 80 3.06 0.29 1.24
CA GLU A 80 3.39 -0.09 -0.14
C GLU A 80 2.67 -1.38 -0.54
N GLY A 81 2.15 -1.42 -1.76
CA GLY A 81 1.54 -2.61 -2.31
C GLY A 81 0.75 -2.36 -3.57
N CYS A 82 0.27 -3.44 -4.18
CA CYS A 82 -0.53 -3.38 -5.40
C CYS A 82 -2.03 -3.53 -5.17
N TYR A 83 -2.47 -3.69 -3.92
CA TYR A 83 -3.88 -3.90 -3.57
C TYR A 83 -4.54 -2.60 -3.08
N ILE A 84 -4.18 -1.48 -3.70
CA ILE A 84 -4.73 -0.17 -3.41
C ILE A 84 -5.64 0.21 -4.57
N PRO A 85 -6.95 0.48 -4.33
CA PRO A 85 -7.86 0.85 -5.40
C PRO A 85 -7.44 2.13 -6.11
N PHE A 86 -7.76 2.23 -7.38
CA PHE A 86 -7.48 3.44 -8.16
C PHE A 86 -8.10 4.69 -7.51
N ASP A 87 -9.30 4.54 -6.96
CA ASP A 87 -10.05 5.63 -6.33
C ASP A 87 -9.94 5.62 -4.81
N TRP A 88 -8.76 5.25 -4.30
CA TRP A 88 -8.50 5.11 -2.86
C TRP A 88 -8.84 6.36 -2.04
N ASP A 89 -8.70 7.53 -2.65
CA ASP A 89 -8.88 8.81 -1.96
C ASP A 89 -10.34 9.06 -1.53
N LYS A 90 -11.30 8.43 -2.21
CA LYS A 90 -12.71 8.59 -1.84
C LYS A 90 -13.03 8.05 -0.45
N ASP A 91 -12.20 7.16 0.06
CA ASP A 91 -12.42 6.52 1.35
C ASP A 91 -11.89 7.33 2.53
N PHE A 92 -11.29 8.49 2.25
CA PHE A 92 -10.74 9.39 3.28
C PHE A 92 -11.45 10.74 3.25
N ALA A 93 -11.75 11.26 4.44
CA ALA A 93 -12.16 12.65 4.56
C ALA A 93 -10.97 13.56 4.24
N GLU A 94 -11.26 14.82 3.92
CA GLU A 94 -10.23 15.76 3.45
C GLU A 94 -9.12 15.99 4.48
N ASP A 95 -9.46 16.02 5.76
CA ASP A 95 -8.47 16.18 6.83
C ASP A 95 -7.50 15.02 6.90
N TYR A 96 -7.93 13.80 6.56
CA TYR A 96 -7.01 12.67 6.42
C TYR A 96 -6.12 12.82 5.20
N LEU A 97 -6.69 13.24 4.06
CA LEU A 97 -5.95 13.36 2.80
C LEU A 97 -4.76 14.31 2.89
N GLN A 98 -4.87 15.35 3.71
CA GLN A 98 -3.78 16.31 3.92
C GLN A 98 -2.53 15.66 4.52
N ASN A 99 -2.67 14.49 5.11
CA ASN A 99 -1.58 13.77 5.76
C ASN A 99 -1.03 12.63 4.90
N ILE A 100 -1.48 12.51 3.64
CA ILE A 100 -1.09 11.40 2.76
C ILE A 100 -0.37 11.93 1.53
N LYS A 101 0.82 11.39 1.27
CA LYS A 101 1.53 11.57 -0.01
C LYS A 101 1.40 10.27 -0.79
N TYR A 102 0.99 10.37 -2.04
CA TYR A 102 0.68 9.22 -2.88
C TYR A 102 1.63 9.15 -4.08
N TYR A 103 2.21 7.98 -4.29
CA TYR A 103 3.06 7.70 -5.44
C TYR A 103 2.53 6.47 -6.16
N CYS A 104 2.20 6.63 -7.44
CA CYS A 104 1.79 5.53 -8.29
C CYS A 104 2.88 5.30 -9.33
N LEU A 105 3.53 4.14 -9.25
CA LEU A 105 4.63 3.81 -10.15
C LEU A 105 4.11 3.05 -11.36
N VAL A 106 4.52 3.50 -12.54
CA VAL A 106 4.18 2.85 -13.80
C VAL A 106 5.46 2.60 -14.57
N MET A 107 5.48 1.53 -15.35
CA MET A 107 6.58 1.27 -16.24
C MET A 107 6.43 2.14 -17.49
N SER A 108 7.46 2.94 -17.78
CA SER A 108 7.51 3.68 -19.01
C SER A 108 7.91 2.73 -20.16
N GLU A 109 7.60 3.14 -21.38
CA GLU A 109 7.99 2.38 -22.55
C GLU A 109 9.51 2.25 -22.65
N GLU A 110 10.24 3.32 -22.33
CA GLU A 110 11.70 3.28 -22.30
C GLU A 110 12.23 2.28 -21.29
N TYR A 111 11.60 2.22 -20.12
CA TYR A 111 12.00 1.27 -19.09
C TYR A 111 11.77 -0.16 -19.54
N ILE A 112 10.67 -0.41 -20.22
CA ILE A 112 10.36 -1.76 -20.71
C ILE A 112 11.36 -2.21 -21.76
N LYS A 113 11.86 -1.33 -22.62
CA LYS A 113 12.83 -1.65 -23.66
C LYS A 113 14.23 -1.92 -23.11
N ASN A 114 14.50 -1.45 -21.95
CA ASN A 114 15.79 -1.61 -21.30
C ASN A 114 15.78 -2.81 -20.33
#